data_3f5649dbb271336a7617295bf3796a15
#
_entry.id   3f5649dbb271336a7617295bf3796a15
#
_cell.length_a   1.000
_cell.length_b   1.000
_cell.length_c   1.000
_cell.angle_alpha   90.00
_cell.angle_beta   90.00
_cell.angle_gamma   90.00
#
_symmetry.space_group_name_H-M   'P 1'
#
loop_
_entity.id
_entity.type
_entity.pdbx_description
1 polymer ?
#
loop_
_entity_poly.entity_id
_entity_poly.type
_entity_poly.pdbx_seq_one_letter_code
_entity_poly.pdbx_strand_id
1 'polypeptide(L)'
;MNTIKHQNFSTIYHDLLTEAYYMPDYVSAPRGLTIRELTNVELHLLNPYSNSFKNAVRSPKPTYLYPELLWYFSGRNDLEFISHYSKFWNRIANDDGTVNSAYGNLLFTEKNEYGLTEYQWALESLKKDKDSRQAIMRFNKPKHSYLGNKDFVCTLNATFHIRKNREGIEYLHMTTTMRSQDVWFGIIYDIPFYTLLQQQMHKHLRKYYPDLLIGDFRHYVLSEHIYEKDFKAVEDMLGYDFEPGSVSMNYSTDLINEDGSPSRELTLALDAVLNKNEYVEFNDPLINKMIEFSIRD
;
A
#
# COMPACT_ATOMS: atom_id res chain seq x y z
N MET A 1 22.49 -3.12 6.74
CA MET A 1 21.09 -2.73 6.53
C MET A 1 21.12 -1.44 5.74
N ASN A 2 20.66 -1.49 4.49
CA ASN A 2 20.64 -0.33 3.62
C ASN A 2 19.37 0.49 3.92
N THR A 3 19.55 1.76 4.30
CA THR A 3 18.45 2.68 4.54
C THR A 3 18.43 3.77 3.49
N ILE A 4 17.38 3.84 2.67
CA ILE A 4 17.15 4.89 1.70
C ILE A 4 16.13 5.86 2.30
N LYS A 5 16.55 7.12 2.54
CA LYS A 5 15.78 8.08 3.33
C LYS A 5 15.63 9.41 2.60
N HIS A 6 14.38 9.79 2.26
CA HIS A 6 14.06 11.06 1.60
C HIS A 6 12.72 11.64 2.02
N GLN A 7 12.47 12.89 1.62
CA GLN A 7 11.21 13.60 1.84
C GLN A 7 10.08 13.10 0.94
N ASN A 8 10.40 12.52 -0.22
CA ASN A 8 9.42 12.11 -1.21
C ASN A 8 9.73 10.71 -1.75
N PHE A 9 8.67 10.02 -2.16
CA PHE A 9 8.78 8.65 -2.66
C PHE A 9 9.48 8.57 -4.02
N SER A 10 9.40 9.59 -4.86
CA SER A 10 10.04 9.56 -6.18
C SER A 10 11.55 9.42 -6.07
N THR A 11 12.19 10.13 -5.13
CA THR A 11 13.63 10.00 -4.88
C THR A 11 14.00 8.65 -4.28
N ILE A 12 13.19 8.16 -3.30
CA ILE A 12 13.37 6.80 -2.74
C ILE A 12 13.33 5.76 -3.86
N TYR A 13 12.34 5.86 -4.75
CA TYR A 13 12.16 4.90 -5.85
C TYR A 13 13.33 4.91 -6.83
N HIS A 14 13.82 6.08 -7.20
CA HIS A 14 14.97 6.22 -8.07
C HIS A 14 16.24 5.60 -7.46
N ASP A 15 16.53 5.91 -6.19
CA ASP A 15 17.73 5.40 -5.50
C ASP A 15 17.61 3.88 -5.32
N LEU A 16 16.42 3.37 -4.95
CA LEU A 16 16.19 1.95 -4.82
C LEU A 16 16.40 1.20 -6.15
N LEU A 17 15.86 1.73 -7.27
CA LEU A 17 16.10 1.16 -8.59
C LEU A 17 17.58 1.17 -8.95
N THR A 18 18.29 2.27 -8.65
CA THR A 18 19.72 2.41 -8.91
C THR A 18 20.51 1.35 -8.14
N GLU A 19 20.28 1.22 -6.85
CA GLU A 19 20.96 0.23 -6.02
C GLU A 19 20.63 -1.21 -6.46
N ALA A 20 19.37 -1.53 -6.65
CA ALA A 20 18.94 -2.88 -7.03
C ALA A 20 19.41 -3.28 -8.44
N TYR A 21 19.56 -2.32 -9.36
CA TYR A 21 19.99 -2.60 -10.71
C TYR A 21 21.53 -2.68 -10.83
N TYR A 22 22.27 -1.71 -10.29
CA TYR A 22 23.72 -1.63 -10.47
C TYR A 22 24.53 -2.32 -9.36
N MET A 23 23.97 -2.41 -8.14
CA MET A 23 24.68 -2.92 -6.96
C MET A 23 23.85 -3.97 -6.18
N PRO A 24 23.26 -4.97 -6.85
CA PRO A 24 22.47 -5.98 -6.13
C PRO A 24 23.35 -6.79 -5.17
N ASP A 25 22.80 -7.17 -4.03
CA ASP A 25 23.45 -8.10 -3.09
C ASP A 25 23.58 -9.49 -3.72
N TYR A 26 22.54 -9.90 -4.47
CA TYR A 26 22.47 -11.24 -5.07
C TYR A 26 21.83 -11.22 -6.45
N VAL A 27 22.19 -12.22 -7.25
CA VAL A 27 21.45 -12.64 -8.44
C VAL A 27 20.94 -14.04 -8.16
N SER A 28 19.64 -14.22 -8.19
CA SER A 28 18.97 -15.50 -7.92
C SER A 28 17.87 -15.76 -8.94
N ALA A 29 17.27 -16.95 -8.93
CA ALA A 29 16.25 -17.33 -9.91
C ALA A 29 15.07 -18.08 -9.24
N PRO A 30 14.30 -17.43 -8.35
CA PRO A 30 13.15 -18.07 -7.73
C PRO A 30 12.12 -18.48 -8.79
N ARG A 31 11.69 -19.74 -8.74
CA ARG A 31 10.78 -20.33 -9.74
C ARG A 31 11.28 -20.24 -11.20
N GLY A 32 12.62 -20.20 -11.39
CA GLY A 32 13.25 -20.07 -12.70
C GLY A 32 13.24 -18.68 -13.32
N LEU A 33 12.86 -17.65 -12.59
CA LEU A 33 12.85 -16.27 -13.04
C LEU A 33 14.05 -15.52 -12.43
N THR A 34 15.02 -15.14 -13.27
CA THR A 34 16.21 -14.39 -12.85
C THR A 34 15.80 -13.04 -12.25
N ILE A 35 16.38 -12.72 -11.11
CA ILE A 35 16.23 -11.45 -10.42
C ILE A 35 17.58 -10.87 -9.98
N ARG A 36 17.66 -9.54 -9.89
CA ARG A 36 18.63 -8.81 -9.07
C ARG A 36 17.95 -8.45 -7.77
N GLU A 37 18.61 -8.69 -6.64
CA GLU A 37 18.01 -8.64 -5.32
C GLU A 37 18.86 -7.85 -4.33
N LEU A 38 18.22 -6.97 -3.57
CA LEU A 38 18.74 -6.38 -2.34
C LEU A 38 18.04 -7.03 -1.14
N THR A 39 18.77 -7.27 -0.08
CA THR A 39 18.22 -7.91 1.13
C THR A 39 18.20 -6.95 2.31
N ASN A 40 17.14 -7.05 3.13
CA ASN A 40 17.01 -6.26 4.36
C ASN A 40 17.13 -4.75 4.12
N VAL A 41 16.31 -4.23 3.22
CA VAL A 41 16.25 -2.80 2.87
C VAL A 41 15.21 -2.08 3.73
N GLU A 42 15.54 -0.90 4.24
CA GLU A 42 14.61 0.04 4.85
C GLU A 42 14.43 1.26 3.94
N LEU A 43 13.20 1.51 3.51
CA LEU A 43 12.82 2.76 2.86
C LEU A 43 12.17 3.68 3.91
N HIS A 44 12.72 4.87 4.10
CA HIS A 44 12.28 5.82 5.10
C HIS A 44 11.72 7.09 4.45
N LEU A 45 10.41 7.13 4.28
CA LEU A 45 9.68 8.27 3.72
C LEU A 45 9.32 9.25 4.83
N LEU A 46 9.97 10.43 4.83
CA LEU A 46 9.78 11.45 5.86
C LEU A 46 8.44 12.19 5.73
N ASN A 47 7.91 12.32 4.50
CA ASN A 47 6.62 12.92 4.24
C ASN A 47 5.66 11.92 3.60
N PRO A 48 4.78 11.24 4.38
CA PRO A 48 3.84 10.25 3.84
C PRO A 48 2.79 10.79 2.85
N TYR A 49 2.65 12.11 2.74
CA TYR A 49 1.80 12.72 1.72
C TYR A 49 2.46 12.73 0.34
N SER A 50 3.81 12.71 0.28
CA SER A 50 4.58 12.66 -0.96
C SER A 50 4.82 11.22 -1.41
N ASN A 51 3.73 10.51 -1.69
CA ASN A 51 3.62 9.05 -1.74
C ASN A 51 3.46 8.48 -3.14
N SER A 52 3.58 9.30 -4.18
CA SER A 52 3.53 8.87 -5.57
C SER A 52 4.47 9.74 -6.40
N PHE A 53 4.60 9.41 -7.68
CA PHE A 53 5.46 10.15 -8.59
C PHE A 53 4.93 10.14 -10.01
N LYS A 54 5.50 11.02 -10.84
CA LYS A 54 5.27 11.06 -12.27
C LYS A 54 6.62 11.13 -12.99
N ASN A 55 6.86 10.19 -13.90
CA ASN A 55 8.04 10.12 -14.71
C ASN A 55 7.66 9.74 -16.14
N ALA A 56 8.44 10.17 -17.14
CA ALA A 56 8.15 9.94 -18.54
C ALA A 56 8.23 8.46 -18.94
N VAL A 57 9.14 7.69 -18.31
CA VAL A 57 9.35 6.26 -18.62
C VAL A 57 8.45 5.37 -17.75
N ARG A 58 8.38 5.68 -16.44
CA ARG A 58 7.62 4.87 -15.49
C ARG A 58 6.80 5.76 -14.56
N SER A 59 5.51 5.51 -14.50
CA SER A 59 4.59 6.13 -13.54
C SER A 59 3.54 5.11 -13.12
N PRO A 60 2.99 5.19 -11.91
CA PRO A 60 1.81 4.41 -11.57
C PRO A 60 0.70 4.68 -12.59
N LYS A 61 0.12 3.63 -13.16
CA LYS A 61 -0.99 3.76 -14.11
C LYS A 61 -2.27 4.11 -13.36
N PRO A 62 -2.87 5.28 -13.57
CA PRO A 62 -4.10 5.67 -12.85
C PRO A 62 -5.23 4.64 -13.01
N THR A 63 -5.31 4.04 -14.19
CA THR A 63 -6.28 3.02 -14.58
C THR A 63 -6.14 1.68 -13.86
N TYR A 64 -5.10 1.52 -13.06
CA TYR A 64 -4.91 0.39 -12.15
C TYR A 64 -4.81 0.84 -10.70
N LEU A 65 -4.06 1.91 -10.42
CA LEU A 65 -3.85 2.41 -9.06
C LEU A 65 -5.16 2.75 -8.35
N TYR A 66 -6.03 3.55 -8.98
CA TYR A 66 -7.26 4.01 -8.32
C TYR A 66 -8.31 2.90 -8.17
N PRO A 67 -8.56 2.04 -9.17
CA PRO A 67 -9.40 0.85 -8.98
C PRO A 67 -8.89 -0.11 -7.90
N GLU A 68 -7.57 -0.33 -7.82
CA GLU A 68 -7.01 -1.18 -6.77
C GLU A 68 -7.20 -0.56 -5.38
N LEU A 69 -7.00 0.76 -5.22
CA LEU A 69 -7.30 1.46 -3.98
C LEU A 69 -8.79 1.37 -3.60
N LEU A 70 -9.71 1.53 -4.58
CA LEU A 70 -11.14 1.34 -4.35
C LEU A 70 -11.45 -0.08 -3.88
N TRP A 71 -10.87 -1.09 -4.54
CA TRP A 71 -11.03 -2.49 -4.18
C TRP A 71 -10.51 -2.79 -2.76
N TYR A 72 -9.33 -2.28 -2.40
CA TYR A 72 -8.76 -2.44 -1.08
C TYR A 72 -9.59 -1.74 0.00
N PHE A 73 -9.87 -0.45 -0.13
CA PHE A 73 -10.61 0.28 0.90
C PHE A 73 -12.08 -0.13 1.02
N SER A 74 -12.66 -0.75 -0.02
CA SER A 74 -13.99 -1.38 0.09
C SER A 74 -13.98 -2.77 0.74
N GLY A 75 -12.82 -3.28 1.16
CA GLY A 75 -12.71 -4.56 1.86
C GLY A 75 -13.00 -5.79 0.99
N ARG A 76 -12.96 -5.64 -0.34
CA ARG A 76 -13.24 -6.72 -1.30
C ARG A 76 -12.07 -7.67 -1.46
N ASN A 77 -12.34 -8.91 -1.93
CA ASN A 77 -11.33 -9.91 -2.28
C ASN A 77 -11.67 -10.67 -3.57
N ASP A 78 -12.69 -10.24 -4.29
CA ASP A 78 -13.16 -10.91 -5.49
C ASP A 78 -12.29 -10.60 -6.70
N LEU A 79 -12.01 -11.64 -7.46
CA LEU A 79 -11.27 -11.57 -8.72
C LEU A 79 -12.05 -10.81 -9.79
N GLU A 80 -13.39 -10.94 -9.80
CA GLU A 80 -14.26 -10.35 -10.80
C GLU A 80 -13.99 -8.84 -10.96
N PHE A 81 -13.92 -8.11 -9.85
CA PHE A 81 -13.64 -6.66 -9.89
C PHE A 81 -12.21 -6.38 -10.35
N ILE A 82 -11.20 -6.92 -9.67
CA ILE A 82 -9.81 -6.47 -9.87
C ILE A 82 -9.20 -6.97 -11.17
N SER A 83 -9.64 -8.12 -11.70
CA SER A 83 -9.13 -8.66 -12.97
C SER A 83 -9.51 -7.81 -14.19
N HIS A 84 -10.51 -6.94 -14.05
CA HIS A 84 -10.90 -5.98 -15.07
C HIS A 84 -9.78 -4.96 -15.34
N TYR A 85 -9.04 -4.60 -14.31
CA TYR A 85 -7.96 -3.60 -14.37
C TYR A 85 -6.57 -4.22 -14.53
N SER A 86 -6.38 -5.47 -14.10
CA SER A 86 -5.12 -6.20 -14.30
C SER A 86 -5.35 -7.71 -14.41
N LYS A 87 -4.96 -8.27 -15.57
CA LYS A 87 -4.99 -9.73 -15.80
C LYS A 87 -3.97 -10.51 -14.94
N PHE A 88 -3.09 -9.82 -14.23
CA PHE A 88 -2.16 -10.43 -13.27
C PHE A 88 -2.92 -11.29 -12.25
N TRP A 89 -4.00 -10.77 -11.72
CA TRP A 89 -4.82 -11.39 -10.68
C TRP A 89 -5.40 -12.73 -11.09
N ASN A 90 -5.73 -12.92 -12.38
CA ASN A 90 -6.21 -14.22 -12.90
C ASN A 90 -5.20 -15.37 -12.74
N ARG A 91 -3.91 -15.05 -12.60
CA ARG A 91 -2.86 -16.07 -12.50
C ARG A 91 -2.66 -16.58 -11.08
N ILE A 92 -3.04 -15.79 -10.09
CA ILE A 92 -2.78 -16.06 -8.69
C ILE A 92 -4.05 -16.26 -7.85
N ALA A 93 -5.23 -15.97 -8.40
CA ALA A 93 -6.51 -16.17 -7.72
C ALA A 93 -6.74 -17.63 -7.34
N ASN A 94 -7.51 -17.81 -6.29
CA ASN A 94 -8.04 -19.10 -5.87
C ASN A 94 -9.13 -19.60 -6.85
N ASP A 95 -9.39 -20.89 -6.81
CA ASP A 95 -10.38 -21.51 -7.71
C ASP A 95 -11.82 -21.06 -7.40
N ASP A 96 -12.08 -20.53 -6.21
CA ASP A 96 -13.37 -19.95 -5.80
C ASP A 96 -13.54 -18.47 -6.21
N GLY A 97 -12.59 -17.90 -6.95
CA GLY A 97 -12.63 -16.52 -7.42
C GLY A 97 -12.23 -15.49 -6.35
N THR A 98 -11.60 -15.91 -5.26
CA THR A 98 -11.02 -15.00 -4.27
C THR A 98 -9.52 -14.78 -4.47
N VAL A 99 -8.98 -13.71 -3.87
CA VAL A 99 -7.56 -13.35 -3.91
C VAL A 99 -7.03 -13.26 -2.49
N ASN A 100 -5.97 -14.02 -2.16
CA ASN A 100 -5.41 -14.06 -0.81
C ASN A 100 -4.75 -12.73 -0.41
N SER A 101 -4.06 -12.06 -1.34
CA SER A 101 -3.40 -10.77 -1.11
C SER A 101 -4.32 -9.56 -1.31
N ALA A 102 -5.63 -9.74 -1.25
CA ALA A 102 -6.60 -8.64 -1.16
C ALA A 102 -6.45 -7.91 0.19
N TYR A 103 -5.51 -6.98 0.27
CA TYR A 103 -5.10 -6.33 1.52
C TYR A 103 -6.27 -5.71 2.29
N GLY A 104 -7.20 -5.09 1.58
CA GLY A 104 -8.39 -4.51 2.21
C GLY A 104 -9.26 -5.54 2.92
N ASN A 105 -9.49 -6.69 2.30
CA ASN A 105 -10.25 -7.78 2.93
C ASN A 105 -9.55 -8.28 4.20
N LEU A 106 -8.23 -8.48 4.14
CA LEU A 106 -7.43 -8.94 5.27
C LEU A 106 -7.46 -8.00 6.47
N LEU A 107 -7.56 -6.67 6.21
CA LEU A 107 -7.47 -5.65 7.24
C LEU A 107 -8.84 -5.16 7.73
N PHE A 108 -9.83 -5.09 6.84
CA PHE A 108 -11.07 -4.36 7.09
C PHE A 108 -12.31 -5.26 7.17
N THR A 109 -12.25 -6.48 6.61
CA THR A 109 -13.41 -7.39 6.54
C THR A 109 -13.24 -8.64 7.40
N GLU A 110 -12.07 -9.28 7.32
CA GLU A 110 -11.80 -10.48 8.12
C GLU A 110 -11.71 -10.14 9.60
N LYS A 111 -12.49 -10.85 10.40
CA LYS A 111 -12.54 -10.70 11.86
C LYS A 111 -11.82 -11.85 12.56
N ASN A 112 -11.16 -11.52 13.66
CA ASN A 112 -10.61 -12.53 14.57
C ASN A 112 -11.73 -13.19 15.42
N GLU A 113 -11.36 -14.13 16.28
CA GLU A 113 -12.29 -14.84 17.18
C GLU A 113 -13.05 -13.93 18.17
N TYR A 114 -12.56 -12.70 18.38
CA TYR A 114 -13.20 -11.69 19.21
C TYR A 114 -14.07 -10.70 18.41
N GLY A 115 -14.26 -10.95 17.12
CA GLY A 115 -15.09 -10.12 16.24
C GLY A 115 -14.44 -8.82 15.78
N LEU A 116 -13.11 -8.60 16.00
CA LEU A 116 -12.40 -7.41 15.60
C LEU A 116 -11.65 -7.62 14.27
N THR A 117 -11.71 -6.62 13.40
CA THR A 117 -10.81 -6.54 12.24
C THR A 117 -9.38 -6.19 12.67
N GLU A 118 -8.39 -6.41 11.80
CA GLU A 118 -7.00 -6.01 12.08
C GLU A 118 -6.88 -4.48 12.26
N TYR A 119 -7.62 -3.71 11.46
CA TYR A 119 -7.66 -2.26 11.58
C TYR A 119 -8.26 -1.80 12.91
N GLN A 120 -9.41 -2.36 13.27
CA GLN A 120 -10.08 -2.05 14.53
C GLN A 120 -9.22 -2.39 15.74
N TRP A 121 -8.54 -3.55 15.72
CA TRP A 121 -7.60 -3.92 16.78
C TRP A 121 -6.47 -2.89 16.96
N ALA A 122 -5.84 -2.47 15.85
CA ALA A 122 -4.75 -1.50 15.92
C ALA A 122 -5.23 -0.13 16.43
N LEU A 123 -6.39 0.34 15.96
CA LEU A 123 -6.99 1.59 16.40
C LEU A 123 -7.33 1.55 17.89
N GLU A 124 -8.04 0.53 18.36
CA GLU A 124 -8.44 0.39 19.77
C GLU A 124 -7.22 0.25 20.70
N SER A 125 -6.16 -0.41 20.24
CA SER A 125 -4.90 -0.50 21.00
C SER A 125 -4.29 0.88 21.29
N LEU A 126 -4.29 1.80 20.30
CA LEU A 126 -3.77 3.16 20.46
C LEU A 126 -4.76 4.08 21.18
N LYS A 127 -6.06 3.88 21.02
CA LYS A 127 -7.08 4.62 21.79
C LYS A 127 -6.98 4.32 23.29
N LYS A 128 -6.72 3.06 23.64
CA LYS A 128 -6.58 2.60 25.03
C LYS A 128 -5.27 3.06 25.66
N ASP A 129 -4.19 3.00 24.89
CA ASP A 129 -2.85 3.37 25.34
C ASP A 129 -2.05 3.91 24.14
N LYS A 130 -1.82 5.23 24.12
CA LYS A 130 -1.09 5.88 23.03
C LYS A 130 0.37 5.43 22.89
N ASP A 131 0.98 4.93 23.96
CA ASP A 131 2.34 4.39 23.97
C ASP A 131 2.39 2.91 23.61
N SER A 132 1.23 2.30 23.27
CA SER A 132 1.08 0.89 22.95
C SER A 132 2.07 0.43 21.88
N ARG A 133 2.53 -0.82 22.05
CA ARG A 133 3.33 -1.56 21.06
C ARG A 133 2.51 -2.70 20.43
N GLN A 134 1.19 -2.73 20.67
CA GLN A 134 0.28 -3.77 20.20
C GLN A 134 -0.51 -3.37 18.96
N ALA A 135 -0.37 -2.13 18.47
CA ALA A 135 -1.07 -1.64 17.30
C ALA A 135 -0.46 -2.21 16.02
N ILE A 136 -0.66 -3.50 15.81
CA ILE A 136 -0.15 -4.28 14.69
C ILE A 136 -1.32 -4.83 13.89
N MET A 137 -1.28 -4.65 12.57
CA MET A 137 -2.15 -5.29 11.58
C MET A 137 -1.37 -6.37 10.84
N ARG A 138 -1.94 -7.57 10.71
CA ARG A 138 -1.32 -8.73 10.07
C ARG A 138 -1.96 -9.01 8.73
N PHE A 139 -1.16 -9.00 7.69
CA PHE A 139 -1.60 -9.35 6.34
C PHE A 139 -1.37 -10.83 6.05
N ASN A 140 -0.15 -11.30 6.25
CA ASN A 140 0.16 -12.71 6.12
C ASN A 140 -0.34 -13.46 7.35
N LYS A 141 -1.24 -14.41 7.12
CA LYS A 141 -1.90 -15.21 8.18
C LYS A 141 -1.59 -16.69 7.99
N PRO A 142 -1.65 -17.53 9.05
CA PRO A 142 -1.36 -18.97 8.96
C PRO A 142 -2.16 -19.70 7.86
N LYS A 143 -3.38 -19.26 7.57
CA LYS A 143 -4.23 -19.83 6.52
C LYS A 143 -3.62 -19.76 5.11
N HIS A 144 -2.64 -18.89 4.88
CA HIS A 144 -1.96 -18.76 3.58
C HIS A 144 -0.85 -19.81 3.38
N SER A 145 -0.46 -20.55 4.45
CA SER A 145 0.66 -21.51 4.42
C SER A 145 0.16 -22.90 4.02
N TYR A 146 -0.18 -23.10 2.74
CA TYR A 146 -0.57 -24.39 2.19
C TYR A 146 0.14 -24.70 0.87
N LEU A 147 0.33 -25.98 0.59
CA LEU A 147 0.99 -26.43 -0.66
C LEU A 147 0.11 -26.09 -1.87
N GLY A 148 0.71 -25.55 -2.93
CA GLY A 148 -0.02 -25.13 -4.13
C GLY A 148 -0.61 -23.72 -4.05
N ASN A 149 -0.42 -22.99 -2.95
CA ASN A 149 -0.82 -21.59 -2.88
C ASN A 149 -0.07 -20.77 -3.96
N LYS A 150 -0.83 -20.14 -4.85
CA LYS A 150 -0.30 -19.30 -5.93
C LYS A 150 -0.07 -17.85 -5.47
N ASP A 151 -0.78 -17.44 -4.40
CA ASP A 151 -0.79 -16.09 -3.84
C ASP A 151 -0.43 -16.12 -2.35
N PHE A 152 0.84 -16.37 -2.05
CA PHE A 152 1.36 -16.27 -0.69
C PHE A 152 1.64 -14.81 -0.36
N VAL A 153 0.82 -14.22 0.49
CA VAL A 153 0.81 -12.78 0.81
C VAL A 153 2.22 -12.26 1.11
N CYS A 154 2.62 -11.20 0.41
CA CYS A 154 3.97 -10.64 0.51
C CYS A 154 4.14 -9.74 1.73
N THR A 155 3.13 -8.93 2.06
CA THR A 155 3.13 -8.07 3.24
C THR A 155 2.91 -8.92 4.49
N LEU A 156 3.79 -8.77 5.47
CA LEU A 156 3.70 -9.50 6.73
C LEU A 156 2.82 -8.75 7.72
N ASN A 157 3.16 -7.49 7.99
CA ASN A 157 2.44 -6.65 8.94
C ASN A 157 2.60 -5.17 8.64
N ALA A 158 1.74 -4.36 9.28
CA ALA A 158 1.90 -2.94 9.48
C ALA A 158 1.78 -2.62 10.98
N THR A 159 2.67 -1.79 11.50
CA THR A 159 2.72 -1.41 12.91
C THR A 159 2.63 0.09 13.05
N PHE A 160 1.81 0.55 13.98
CA PHE A 160 1.66 1.97 14.29
C PHE A 160 2.25 2.30 15.65
N HIS A 161 2.89 3.47 15.75
CA HIS A 161 3.41 4.00 17.00
C HIS A 161 3.13 5.49 17.13
N ILE A 162 2.59 5.92 18.27
CA ILE A 162 2.61 7.34 18.64
C ILE A 162 3.86 7.57 19.48
N ARG A 163 4.69 8.54 19.08
CA ARG A 163 5.92 8.86 19.82
C ARG A 163 6.11 10.37 19.88
N LYS A 164 6.64 10.83 21.02
CA LYS A 164 7.03 12.23 21.23
C LYS A 164 8.42 12.49 20.70
N ASN A 165 8.60 13.60 20.02
CA ASN A 165 9.92 14.12 19.72
C ASN A 165 10.51 14.84 20.98
N ARG A 166 11.71 15.39 20.86
CA ARG A 166 12.41 16.09 21.96
C ARG A 166 11.68 17.36 22.41
N GLU A 167 10.83 17.94 21.57
CA GLU A 167 10.04 19.13 21.82
C GLU A 167 8.68 18.80 22.45
N GLY A 168 8.38 17.52 22.66
CA GLY A 168 7.12 17.05 23.24
C GLY A 168 5.97 16.89 22.25
N ILE A 169 6.21 17.09 20.97
CA ILE A 169 5.21 16.94 19.89
C ILE A 169 5.00 15.46 19.57
N GLU A 170 3.75 15.03 19.52
CA GLU A 170 3.37 13.64 19.25
C GLU A 170 3.16 13.39 17.75
N TYR A 171 3.73 12.29 17.25
CA TYR A 171 3.63 11.87 15.86
C TYR A 171 3.16 10.42 15.75
N LEU A 172 2.25 10.15 14.81
CA LEU A 172 1.88 8.80 14.42
C LEU A 172 2.82 8.30 13.31
N HIS A 173 3.71 7.39 13.64
CA HIS A 173 4.57 6.69 12.71
C HIS A 173 3.93 5.37 12.27
N MET A 174 4.23 4.93 11.06
CA MET A 174 3.85 3.61 10.57
C MET A 174 5.06 2.89 9.99
N THR A 175 5.15 1.60 10.25
CA THR A 175 6.16 0.71 9.64
C THR A 175 5.44 -0.47 9.01
N THR A 176 5.71 -0.75 7.75
CA THR A 176 5.30 -1.98 7.07
C THR A 176 6.48 -2.92 6.89
N THR A 177 6.22 -4.23 6.92
CA THR A 177 7.23 -5.26 6.67
C THR A 177 6.75 -6.19 5.57
N MET A 178 7.58 -6.39 4.54
CA MET A 178 7.34 -7.35 3.47
C MET A 178 8.42 -8.41 3.42
N ARG A 179 8.01 -9.66 3.10
CA ARG A 179 8.97 -10.75 2.84
C ARG A 179 9.65 -10.62 1.48
N SER A 180 8.99 -9.96 0.52
CA SER A 180 9.43 -9.86 -0.87
C SER A 180 8.63 -8.77 -1.59
N GLN A 181 9.31 -7.95 -2.40
CA GLN A 181 8.68 -6.90 -3.20
C GLN A 181 9.34 -6.76 -4.57
N ASP A 182 8.50 -6.66 -5.61
CA ASP A 182 8.93 -6.30 -6.96
C ASP A 182 9.08 -4.77 -7.06
N VAL A 183 10.31 -4.30 -7.18
CA VAL A 183 10.65 -2.87 -7.23
C VAL A 183 10.09 -2.19 -8.48
N TRP A 184 10.06 -2.90 -9.61
CA TRP A 184 9.58 -2.31 -10.86
C TRP A 184 8.05 -2.23 -10.92
N PHE A 185 7.35 -3.26 -10.45
CA PHE A 185 5.91 -3.37 -10.61
C PHE A 185 5.13 -3.10 -9.34
N GLY A 186 5.51 -3.70 -8.20
CA GLY A 186 4.69 -3.71 -6.98
C GLY A 186 4.75 -2.42 -6.17
N ILE A 187 5.95 -1.99 -5.81
CA ILE A 187 6.16 -0.90 -4.83
C ILE A 187 5.42 0.39 -5.15
N ILE A 188 5.28 0.73 -6.43
CA ILE A 188 4.64 1.97 -6.89
C ILE A 188 3.12 2.00 -6.65
N TYR A 189 2.51 0.85 -6.35
CA TYR A 189 1.11 0.71 -5.96
C TYR A 189 0.97 0.45 -4.46
N ASP A 190 1.92 -0.27 -3.85
CA ASP A 190 1.91 -0.57 -2.42
C ASP A 190 2.12 0.67 -1.55
N ILE A 191 3.10 1.52 -1.86
CA ILE A 191 3.40 2.72 -1.06
C ILE A 191 2.23 3.71 -0.98
N PRO A 192 1.51 4.03 -2.08
CA PRO A 192 0.29 4.81 -2.01
C PRO A 192 -0.76 4.22 -1.04
N PHE A 193 -1.02 2.91 -1.13
CA PHE A 193 -1.97 2.25 -0.24
C PHE A 193 -1.56 2.35 1.24
N TYR A 194 -0.31 2.01 1.58
CA TYR A 194 0.16 2.05 2.97
C TYR A 194 0.14 3.45 3.55
N THR A 195 0.56 4.44 2.78
CA THR A 195 0.58 5.83 3.28
C THR A 195 -0.84 6.42 3.41
N LEU A 196 -1.77 6.06 2.55
CA LEU A 196 -3.19 6.39 2.72
C LEU A 196 -3.78 5.69 3.98
N LEU A 197 -3.36 4.45 4.25
CA LEU A 197 -3.73 3.73 5.47
C LEU A 197 -3.20 4.43 6.73
N GLN A 198 -1.95 4.94 6.70
CA GLN A 198 -1.41 5.76 7.78
C GLN A 198 -2.20 7.05 7.97
N GLN A 199 -2.55 7.73 6.88
CA GLN A 199 -3.37 8.94 6.94
C GLN A 199 -4.76 8.66 7.53
N GLN A 200 -5.38 7.52 7.17
CA GLN A 200 -6.69 7.13 7.72
C GLN A 200 -6.60 6.86 9.23
N MET A 201 -5.61 6.10 9.67
CA MET A 201 -5.37 5.87 11.10
C MET A 201 -5.13 7.18 11.87
N HIS A 202 -4.30 8.06 11.32
CA HIS A 202 -4.03 9.38 11.89
C HIS A 202 -5.33 10.20 12.05
N LYS A 203 -6.17 10.23 11.02
CA LYS A 203 -7.42 10.98 11.03
C LYS A 203 -8.39 10.46 12.10
N HIS A 204 -8.51 9.15 12.27
CA HIS A 204 -9.33 8.56 13.34
C HIS A 204 -8.77 8.87 14.72
N LEU A 205 -7.45 8.73 14.91
CA LEU A 205 -6.80 9.00 16.19
C LEU A 205 -6.87 10.47 16.61
N ARG A 206 -6.91 11.40 15.66
CA ARG A 206 -7.09 12.83 15.98
C ARG A 206 -8.42 13.17 16.66
N LYS A 207 -9.43 12.32 16.57
CA LYS A 207 -10.66 12.45 17.35
C LYS A 207 -10.41 12.28 18.86
N TYR A 208 -9.36 11.54 19.23
CA TYR A 208 -8.95 11.24 20.60
C TYR A 208 -7.72 12.03 21.04
N TYR A 209 -6.85 12.36 20.11
CA TYR A 209 -5.58 13.08 20.27
C TYR A 209 -5.52 14.25 19.27
N PRO A 210 -6.21 15.39 19.55
CA PRO A 210 -6.40 16.47 18.56
C PRO A 210 -5.10 17.07 18.01
N ASP A 211 -4.03 17.09 18.83
CA ASP A 211 -2.73 17.66 18.48
C ASP A 211 -1.76 16.66 17.83
N LEU A 212 -2.22 15.41 17.62
CA LEU A 212 -1.41 14.37 16.99
C LEU A 212 -1.08 14.77 15.55
N LEU A 213 0.20 14.75 15.20
CA LEU A 213 0.69 14.97 13.84
C LEU A 213 0.99 13.64 13.15
N ILE A 214 0.97 13.65 11.80
CA ILE A 214 1.44 12.50 11.05
C ILE A 214 2.97 12.49 11.08
N GLY A 215 3.54 11.31 11.38
CA GLY A 215 4.97 11.05 11.39
C GLY A 215 5.45 10.43 10.10
N ASP A 216 6.70 9.96 10.10
CA ASP A 216 7.30 9.26 8.97
C ASP A 216 6.66 7.89 8.71
N PHE A 217 6.83 7.42 7.49
CA PHE A 217 6.49 6.07 7.05
C PHE A 217 7.77 5.29 6.76
N ARG A 218 7.86 4.07 7.28
CA ARG A 218 8.97 3.16 7.03
C ARG A 218 8.47 1.90 6.36
N HIS A 219 9.22 1.47 5.36
CA HIS A 219 8.92 0.24 4.64
C HIS A 219 10.14 -0.67 4.71
N TYR A 220 9.99 -1.79 5.38
CA TYR A 220 11.05 -2.76 5.60
C TYR A 220 10.81 -4.00 4.74
N VAL A 221 11.76 -4.32 3.87
CA VAL A 221 11.63 -5.43 2.92
C VAL A 221 12.80 -6.39 3.04
N LEU A 222 12.50 -7.68 3.18
CA LEU A 222 13.52 -8.71 3.31
C LEU A 222 14.16 -9.04 1.95
N SER A 223 13.42 -8.91 0.84
CA SER A 223 13.87 -9.17 -0.52
C SER A 223 13.23 -8.15 -1.47
N GLU A 224 13.96 -7.08 -1.79
CA GLU A 224 13.64 -6.12 -2.85
C GLU A 224 14.26 -6.60 -4.15
N HIS A 225 13.47 -6.77 -5.21
CA HIS A 225 14.01 -7.37 -6.42
C HIS A 225 13.46 -6.76 -7.71
N ILE A 226 14.26 -6.88 -8.77
CA ILE A 226 13.90 -6.54 -10.15
C ILE A 226 14.03 -7.81 -11.00
N TYR A 227 12.98 -8.16 -11.75
CA TYR A 227 13.03 -9.27 -12.68
C TYR A 227 13.81 -8.93 -13.94
N GLU A 228 14.55 -9.90 -14.49
CA GLU A 228 15.35 -9.75 -15.71
C GLU A 228 14.54 -9.21 -16.91
N LYS A 229 13.27 -9.61 -17.04
CA LYS A 229 12.36 -9.10 -18.08
C LYS A 229 12.17 -7.58 -18.08
N ASP A 230 12.42 -6.94 -16.93
CA ASP A 230 12.23 -5.51 -16.71
C ASP A 230 13.56 -4.72 -16.75
N PHE A 231 14.73 -5.39 -16.84
CA PHE A 231 16.05 -4.74 -16.80
C PHE A 231 16.22 -3.64 -17.83
N LYS A 232 15.77 -3.87 -19.07
CA LYS A 232 15.89 -2.86 -20.14
C LYS A 232 15.05 -1.61 -19.81
N ALA A 233 13.84 -1.78 -19.30
CA ALA A 233 12.98 -0.67 -18.93
C ALA A 233 13.51 0.11 -17.71
N VAL A 234 14.14 -0.59 -16.76
CA VAL A 234 14.84 0.03 -15.61
C VAL A 234 16.02 0.86 -16.10
N GLU A 235 16.85 0.30 -16.99
CA GLU A 235 18.00 0.99 -17.56
C GLU A 235 17.57 2.26 -18.31
N ASP A 236 16.50 2.16 -19.12
CA ASP A 236 15.95 3.32 -19.85
C ASP A 236 15.46 4.40 -18.87
N MET A 237 14.83 4.03 -17.75
CA MET A 237 14.40 4.97 -16.72
C MET A 237 15.58 5.64 -16.03
N LEU A 238 16.62 4.88 -15.67
CA LEU A 238 17.80 5.39 -14.97
C LEU A 238 18.69 6.25 -15.90
N GLY A 239 18.62 6.04 -17.22
CA GLY A 239 19.29 6.87 -18.22
C GLY A 239 18.60 8.20 -18.52
N TYR A 240 17.39 8.43 -18.02
CA TYR A 240 16.66 9.69 -18.15
C TYR A 240 17.09 10.68 -17.06
N ASP A 241 17.16 11.97 -17.39
CA ASP A 241 17.35 13.01 -16.37
C ASP A 241 16.23 12.90 -15.33
N PHE A 242 16.61 12.56 -14.11
CA PHE A 242 15.68 12.37 -13.02
C PHE A 242 15.28 13.72 -12.42
N GLU A 243 14.08 14.17 -12.72
CA GLU A 243 13.45 15.24 -11.95
C GLU A 243 12.60 14.62 -10.84
N PRO A 244 12.89 14.87 -9.56
CA PRO A 244 12.12 14.36 -8.44
C PRO A 244 10.74 15.01 -8.36
N GLY A 245 9.85 14.62 -9.27
CA GLY A 245 8.46 15.05 -9.30
C GLY A 245 7.67 14.35 -8.20
N SER A 246 7.44 15.04 -7.08
CA SER A 246 6.56 14.54 -6.01
C SER A 246 5.10 14.69 -6.40
N VAL A 247 4.34 13.60 -6.27
CA VAL A 247 2.89 13.61 -6.36
C VAL A 247 2.33 13.25 -5.00
N SER A 248 1.49 14.12 -4.46
CA SER A 248 0.79 13.90 -3.21
C SER A 248 -0.58 13.28 -3.48
N MET A 249 -0.82 12.11 -2.86
CA MET A 249 -2.14 11.53 -2.76
C MET A 249 -2.63 11.72 -1.32
N ASN A 250 -3.66 12.49 -1.18
CA ASN A 250 -4.34 12.77 0.08
C ASN A 250 -5.85 12.82 -0.15
N TYR A 251 -6.59 12.75 0.92
CA TYR A 251 -8.07 12.77 0.88
C TYR A 251 -8.60 13.61 2.05
N SER A 252 -9.83 14.07 1.91
CA SER A 252 -10.51 14.91 2.91
C SER A 252 -11.56 14.16 3.73
N THR A 253 -12.25 13.19 3.11
CA THR A 253 -13.27 12.33 3.74
C THR A 253 -12.69 11.03 4.28
N ASP A 254 -13.37 10.38 5.22
CA ASP A 254 -12.96 9.04 5.66
C ASP A 254 -13.21 8.03 4.53
N LEU A 255 -12.21 7.20 4.22
CA LEU A 255 -12.35 6.07 3.28
C LEU A 255 -13.02 4.87 3.98
N ILE A 256 -12.71 4.67 5.25
CA ILE A 256 -13.28 3.62 6.10
C ILE A 256 -13.73 4.20 7.43
N ASN A 257 -14.64 3.50 8.09
CA ASN A 257 -15.05 3.78 9.47
C ASN A 257 -14.08 3.19 10.49
N GLU A 258 -14.24 3.51 11.78
CA GLU A 258 -13.35 3.01 12.85
C GLU A 258 -13.42 1.48 13.02
N ASP A 259 -14.50 0.83 12.63
CA ASP A 259 -14.64 -0.62 12.63
C ASP A 259 -14.04 -1.32 11.39
N GLY A 260 -13.49 -0.54 10.45
CA GLY A 260 -12.92 -1.01 9.19
C GLY A 260 -13.92 -1.08 8.03
N SER A 261 -15.23 -0.93 8.27
CA SER A 261 -16.21 -0.91 7.19
C SER A 261 -15.99 0.28 6.24
N PRO A 262 -16.32 0.16 4.94
CA PRO A 262 -16.24 1.28 4.02
C PRO A 262 -17.07 2.47 4.51
N SER A 263 -16.59 3.69 4.30
CA SER A 263 -17.38 4.88 4.58
C SER A 263 -18.60 4.97 3.65
N ARG A 264 -19.55 5.85 4.01
CA ARG A 264 -20.71 6.08 3.16
C ARG A 264 -20.31 6.57 1.77
N GLU A 265 -19.38 7.50 1.70
CA GLU A 265 -18.88 8.07 0.44
C GLU A 265 -18.20 7.00 -0.42
N LEU A 266 -17.37 6.17 0.19
CA LEU A 266 -16.71 5.07 -0.53
C LEU A 266 -17.71 4.00 -1.00
N THR A 267 -18.73 3.70 -0.19
CA THR A 267 -19.80 2.78 -0.58
C THR A 267 -20.58 3.30 -1.79
N LEU A 268 -20.95 4.58 -1.79
CA LEU A 268 -21.62 5.21 -2.93
C LEU A 268 -20.72 5.25 -4.18
N ALA A 269 -19.41 5.47 -4.00
CA ALA A 269 -18.46 5.43 -5.11
C ALA A 269 -18.36 4.03 -5.72
N LEU A 270 -18.29 3.00 -4.87
CA LEU A 270 -18.30 1.61 -5.33
C LEU A 270 -19.60 1.26 -6.07
N ASP A 271 -20.75 1.66 -5.53
CA ASP A 271 -22.04 1.43 -6.16
C ASP A 271 -22.15 2.12 -7.54
N ALA A 272 -21.61 3.33 -7.66
CA ALA A 272 -21.55 4.04 -8.95
C ALA A 272 -20.72 3.27 -9.98
N VAL A 273 -19.58 2.69 -9.55
CA VAL A 273 -18.71 1.89 -10.43
C VAL A 273 -19.37 0.56 -10.82
N LEU A 274 -19.91 -0.19 -9.86
CA LEU A 274 -20.50 -1.50 -10.10
C LEU A 274 -21.76 -1.46 -10.97
N ASN A 275 -22.58 -0.43 -10.80
CA ASN A 275 -23.84 -0.29 -11.52
C ASN A 275 -23.70 0.52 -12.80
N LYS A 276 -22.49 1.00 -13.14
CA LYS A 276 -22.25 1.90 -14.29
C LYS A 276 -23.23 3.07 -14.33
N ASN A 277 -23.59 3.58 -13.17
CA ASN A 277 -24.53 4.70 -13.02
C ASN A 277 -23.86 6.02 -13.37
N GLU A 278 -24.69 7.07 -13.52
CA GLU A 278 -24.19 8.42 -13.77
C GLU A 278 -23.13 8.82 -12.72
N TYR A 279 -22.11 9.51 -13.19
CA TYR A 279 -21.03 10.04 -12.37
C TYR A 279 -21.58 10.92 -11.24
N VAL A 280 -21.28 10.52 -10.02
CA VAL A 280 -21.58 11.32 -8.82
C VAL A 280 -20.29 12.00 -8.38
N GLU A 281 -20.26 13.31 -8.38
CA GLU A 281 -19.11 14.08 -7.93
C GLU A 281 -19.11 14.20 -6.39
N PHE A 282 -18.00 13.87 -5.76
CA PHE A 282 -17.74 14.04 -4.34
C PHE A 282 -16.83 15.24 -4.11
N ASN A 283 -16.88 15.80 -2.91
CA ASN A 283 -15.93 16.84 -2.49
C ASN A 283 -14.49 16.32 -2.26
N ASP A 284 -14.28 15.04 -2.44
CA ASP A 284 -12.99 14.37 -2.24
C ASP A 284 -12.35 14.02 -3.60
N PRO A 285 -11.19 14.65 -3.93
CA PRO A 285 -10.52 14.40 -5.21
C PRO A 285 -10.03 12.97 -5.38
N LEU A 286 -9.70 12.25 -4.28
CA LEU A 286 -9.25 10.86 -4.35
C LEU A 286 -10.42 9.94 -4.72
N ILE A 287 -11.57 10.11 -4.08
CA ILE A 287 -12.79 9.35 -4.40
C ILE A 287 -13.22 9.58 -5.85
N ASN A 288 -13.19 10.84 -6.31
CA ASN A 288 -13.51 11.17 -7.70
C ASN A 288 -12.59 10.45 -8.69
N LYS A 289 -11.29 10.39 -8.41
CA LYS A 289 -10.34 9.62 -9.24
C LYS A 289 -10.58 8.11 -9.17
N MET A 290 -10.94 7.55 -8.02
CA MET A 290 -11.33 6.15 -7.91
C MET A 290 -12.51 5.83 -8.84
N ILE A 291 -13.52 6.69 -8.90
CA ILE A 291 -14.67 6.54 -9.81
C ILE A 291 -14.23 6.72 -11.26
N GLU A 292 -13.61 7.86 -11.60
CA GLU A 292 -13.18 8.24 -12.96
C GLU A 292 -12.38 7.12 -13.64
N PHE A 293 -11.42 6.52 -12.91
CA PHE A 293 -10.55 5.48 -13.46
C PHE A 293 -11.10 4.05 -13.32
N SER A 294 -12.20 3.88 -12.58
CA SER A 294 -12.88 2.58 -12.45
C SER A 294 -14.07 2.42 -13.38
N ILE A 295 -14.76 3.50 -13.75
CA ILE A 295 -15.81 3.47 -14.77
C ILE A 295 -15.13 3.57 -16.14
N ARG A 296 -15.01 2.43 -16.81
CA ARG A 296 -14.53 2.37 -18.20
C ARG A 296 -15.43 1.50 -19.05
N ASP A 297 -15.58 1.94 -20.28
CA ASP A 297 -16.23 1.20 -21.38
C ASP A 297 -15.49 -0.10 -21.73
#